data_defbd41283e403a7fd0af20bcac917ce
#
_entry.id   defbd41283e403a7fd0af20bcac917ce
#
_cell.length_a   1.000
_cell.length_b   1.000
_cell.length_c   1.000
_cell.angle_alpha   90.00
_cell.angle_beta   90.00
_cell.angle_gamma   90.00
#
_symmetry.space_group_name_H-M   'P 1'
#
loop_
_entity.id
_entity.type
_entity.pdbx_description
1 polymer ?
#
loop_
_entity_poly.entity_id
_entity_poly.type
_entity_poly.pdbx_seq_one_letter_code
_entity_poly.pdbx_strand_id
1 'polypeptide(L)'
;MKDTLFNKSLNKRFCFDEKVAHVFDDMLERSIPYYYEMLDLGAYFIAQNLKENIHPKPLPKSLPKPLIYDLGCSTGNFFIALNQQIQQDIELVGIDNSMPMLKKAQEKLKDFNNARFECMDFLEVEFKEASAFSLLFVLQFVRPMQREVLLKKIYNSLALNGVLLVGEKIMSEDRILDKQMIELYYLYKQNQGYSHNEIAFKREALENVLVPYSLKENIALLESVGFKHVEAVFKWVNFTLLVARKT
;
A
#
# COMPACT_ATOMS: atom_id res chain seq x y z
N MET A 1 -12.03 14.93 -7.76
CA MET A 1 -12.58 16.15 -7.07
C MET A 1 -11.55 16.57 -6.05
N LYS A 2 -11.31 17.89 -5.85
CA LYS A 2 -10.30 18.39 -4.93
C LYS A 2 -10.63 18.05 -3.48
N ASP A 3 -9.64 17.58 -2.70
CA ASP A 3 -9.76 17.33 -1.27
C ASP A 3 -9.98 18.64 -0.50
N THR A 4 -11.13 18.75 0.15
CA THR A 4 -11.54 19.89 1.00
C THR A 4 -11.99 19.41 2.40
N LEU A 5 -11.73 18.15 2.74
CA LEU A 5 -12.22 17.52 3.97
C LEU A 5 -11.68 18.19 5.22
N PHE A 6 -10.46 18.70 5.15
CA PHE A 6 -9.76 19.30 6.30
C PHE A 6 -9.84 20.83 6.34
N ASN A 7 -10.76 21.45 5.58
CA ASN A 7 -11.04 22.90 5.69
C ASN A 7 -11.58 23.30 7.07
N LYS A 8 -12.08 22.31 7.84
CA LYS A 8 -12.55 22.47 9.22
C LYS A 8 -12.01 21.30 10.05
N SER A 9 -11.82 21.53 11.36
CA SER A 9 -11.50 20.46 12.30
C SER A 9 -12.57 19.37 12.24
N LEU A 10 -12.14 18.13 12.10
CA LEU A 10 -13.02 16.97 12.19
C LEU A 10 -13.26 16.67 13.67
N ASN A 11 -14.49 16.86 14.15
CA ASN A 11 -14.92 16.45 15.50
C ASN A 11 -15.01 14.93 15.67
N LYS A 12 -14.42 14.15 14.72
CA LYS A 12 -14.45 12.68 14.66
C LYS A 12 -13.06 12.15 14.34
N ARG A 13 -12.78 10.97 14.88
CA ARG A 13 -11.63 10.17 14.46
C ARG A 13 -11.69 9.91 12.96
N PHE A 14 -10.56 9.96 12.27
CA PHE A 14 -10.46 9.68 10.84
C PHE A 14 -11.00 8.27 10.53
N CYS A 15 -11.86 8.18 9.53
CA CYS A 15 -12.37 6.92 9.00
C CYS A 15 -12.51 7.02 7.48
N PHE A 16 -12.34 5.91 6.78
CA PHE A 16 -12.45 5.81 5.33
C PHE A 16 -13.92 5.71 4.90
N ASP A 17 -14.70 6.78 5.18
CA ASP A 17 -16.12 6.89 4.86
C ASP A 17 -16.36 7.35 3.41
N GLU A 18 -17.63 7.53 3.02
CA GLU A 18 -18.04 7.94 1.68
C GLU A 18 -17.47 9.32 1.29
N LYS A 19 -17.34 10.25 2.25
CA LYS A 19 -16.80 11.59 2.00
C LYS A 19 -15.31 11.50 1.67
N VAL A 20 -14.57 10.67 2.41
CA VAL A 20 -13.17 10.40 2.15
C VAL A 20 -13.00 9.70 0.79
N ALA A 21 -13.80 8.67 0.50
CA ALA A 21 -13.73 7.93 -0.76
C ALA A 21 -13.93 8.85 -1.99
N HIS A 22 -14.74 9.89 -1.85
CA HIS A 22 -15.02 10.82 -2.95
C HIS A 22 -13.82 11.67 -3.39
N VAL A 23 -12.92 12.00 -2.48
CA VAL A 23 -11.73 12.85 -2.72
C VAL A 23 -10.41 12.10 -2.55
N PHE A 24 -10.47 10.78 -2.36
CA PHE A 24 -9.34 9.98 -1.89
C PHE A 24 -8.14 10.01 -2.85
N ASP A 25 -8.38 9.89 -4.15
CA ASP A 25 -7.30 9.89 -5.14
C ASP A 25 -6.55 11.23 -5.15
N ASP A 26 -7.27 12.37 -5.14
CA ASP A 26 -6.66 13.72 -5.01
C ASP A 26 -5.92 13.87 -3.67
N MET A 27 -6.50 13.29 -2.60
CA MET A 27 -5.87 13.33 -1.29
C MET A 27 -4.56 12.54 -1.25
N LEU A 28 -4.48 11.39 -1.90
CA LEU A 28 -3.25 10.58 -1.99
C LEU A 28 -2.19 11.30 -2.81
N GLU A 29 -2.53 11.75 -4.02
CA GLU A 29 -1.63 12.45 -4.94
C GLU A 29 -1.00 13.69 -4.29
N ARG A 30 -1.80 14.49 -3.58
CA ARG A 30 -1.34 15.72 -2.91
C ARG A 30 -0.66 15.48 -1.56
N SER A 31 -0.82 14.30 -0.95
CA SER A 31 -0.29 14.02 0.39
C SER A 31 0.87 13.05 0.40
N ILE A 32 1.00 12.20 -0.60
CA ILE A 32 2.08 11.21 -0.69
C ILE A 32 2.99 11.63 -1.84
N PRO A 33 4.22 12.05 -1.54
CA PRO A 33 5.19 12.43 -2.57
C PRO A 33 5.47 11.25 -3.51
N TYR A 34 5.41 11.51 -4.82
CA TYR A 34 5.68 10.51 -5.86
C TYR A 34 4.76 9.27 -5.75
N TYR A 35 3.46 9.50 -5.42
CA TYR A 35 2.52 8.41 -5.19
C TYR A 35 2.41 7.47 -6.37
N TYR A 36 2.15 7.98 -7.57
CA TYR A 36 1.97 7.17 -8.77
C TYR A 36 3.27 6.51 -9.20
N GLU A 37 4.40 7.20 -9.10
CA GLU A 37 5.72 6.65 -9.38
C GLU A 37 6.07 5.48 -8.45
N MET A 38 5.65 5.53 -7.19
CA MET A 38 5.80 4.39 -6.27
C MET A 38 4.90 3.22 -6.65
N LEU A 39 3.66 3.47 -7.11
CA LEU A 39 2.79 2.41 -7.61
C LEU A 39 3.41 1.74 -8.86
N ASP A 40 3.89 2.53 -9.81
CA ASP A 40 4.51 2.04 -11.04
C ASP A 40 5.79 1.24 -10.75
N LEU A 41 6.62 1.73 -9.83
CA LEU A 41 7.82 1.03 -9.37
C LEU A 41 7.49 -0.30 -8.69
N GLY A 42 6.48 -0.32 -7.82
CA GLY A 42 5.99 -1.54 -7.18
C GLY A 42 5.46 -2.55 -8.20
N ALA A 43 4.65 -2.09 -9.15
CA ALA A 43 4.12 -2.92 -10.23
C ALA A 43 5.23 -3.48 -11.12
N TYR A 44 6.29 -2.70 -11.39
CA TYR A 44 7.48 -3.16 -12.11
C TYR A 44 8.15 -4.35 -11.40
N PHE A 45 8.39 -4.25 -10.09
CA PHE A 45 9.03 -5.34 -9.35
C PHE A 45 8.18 -6.61 -9.33
N ILE A 46 6.86 -6.51 -9.18
CA ILE A 46 5.98 -7.68 -9.30
C ILE A 46 6.05 -8.25 -10.72
N ALA A 47 5.96 -7.41 -11.74
CA ALA A 47 6.02 -7.86 -13.13
C ALA A 47 7.33 -8.58 -13.48
N GLN A 48 8.49 -8.06 -13.02
CA GLN A 48 9.77 -8.73 -13.23
C GLN A 48 9.85 -10.06 -12.47
N ASN A 49 9.39 -10.08 -11.21
CA ASN A 49 9.36 -11.31 -10.42
C ASN A 49 8.50 -12.42 -11.09
N LEU A 50 7.36 -12.05 -11.65
CA LEU A 50 6.51 -12.99 -12.38
C LEU A 50 7.20 -13.53 -13.64
N LYS A 51 7.97 -12.70 -14.37
CA LYS A 51 8.74 -13.12 -15.56
C LYS A 51 9.87 -14.08 -15.19
N GLU A 52 10.60 -13.81 -14.10
CA GLU A 52 11.68 -14.69 -13.63
C GLU A 52 11.19 -16.06 -13.18
N ASN A 53 9.97 -16.13 -12.65
CA ASN A 53 9.33 -17.38 -12.20
C ASN A 53 8.62 -18.15 -13.33
N ILE A 54 8.65 -17.63 -14.57
CA ILE A 54 8.15 -18.35 -15.73
C ILE A 54 9.18 -19.45 -16.09
N HIS A 55 8.78 -20.71 -15.98
CA HIS A 55 9.56 -21.84 -16.50
C HIS A 55 9.89 -21.65 -18.00
N PRO A 56 11.08 -22.05 -18.48
CA PRO A 56 11.51 -21.84 -19.87
C PRO A 56 10.66 -22.57 -20.93
N LYS A 57 9.62 -23.30 -20.54
CA LYS A 57 8.60 -23.88 -21.41
C LYS A 57 7.27 -23.18 -21.19
N PRO A 58 6.47 -22.95 -22.28
CA PRO A 58 5.12 -22.43 -22.11
C PRO A 58 4.38 -23.34 -21.13
N LEU A 59 3.90 -22.74 -20.03
CA LEU A 59 3.15 -23.46 -19.01
C LEU A 59 1.89 -24.07 -19.65
N PRO A 60 1.52 -25.32 -19.31
CA PRO A 60 0.23 -25.85 -19.71
C PRO A 60 -0.89 -24.90 -19.31
N LYS A 61 -1.88 -24.70 -20.16
CA LYS A 61 -3.07 -23.85 -19.86
C LYS A 61 -3.84 -24.29 -18.59
N SER A 62 -3.48 -25.44 -18.01
CA SER A 62 -4.05 -26.01 -16.79
C SER A 62 -3.42 -25.51 -15.48
N LEU A 63 -2.33 -24.73 -15.53
CA LEU A 63 -1.74 -24.17 -14.29
C LEU A 63 -2.56 -22.98 -13.79
N PRO A 64 -2.70 -22.84 -12.46
CA PRO A 64 -3.39 -21.68 -11.90
C PRO A 64 -2.68 -20.38 -12.30
N LYS A 65 -3.49 -19.35 -12.57
CA LYS A 65 -2.97 -18.01 -12.87
C LYS A 65 -2.21 -17.47 -11.64
N PRO A 66 -1.13 -16.71 -11.83
CA PRO A 66 -0.48 -16.02 -10.73
C PRO A 66 -1.50 -15.15 -9.99
N LEU A 67 -1.60 -15.34 -8.67
CA LEU A 67 -2.51 -14.60 -7.80
C LEU A 67 -1.74 -13.48 -7.13
N ILE A 68 -2.32 -12.28 -7.14
CA ILE A 68 -1.77 -11.08 -6.47
C ILE A 68 -2.84 -10.53 -5.54
N TYR A 69 -2.49 -10.35 -4.26
CA TYR A 69 -3.31 -9.67 -3.28
C TYR A 69 -2.86 -8.22 -3.09
N ASP A 70 -3.82 -7.29 -3.07
CA ASP A 70 -3.63 -5.90 -2.62
C ASP A 70 -4.47 -5.67 -1.36
N LEU A 71 -3.78 -5.61 -0.21
CA LEU A 71 -4.41 -5.46 1.10
C LEU A 71 -4.53 -3.97 1.44
N GLY A 72 -5.75 -3.52 1.73
CA GLY A 72 -6.09 -2.11 1.80
C GLY A 72 -6.10 -1.47 0.42
N CYS A 73 -6.69 -2.14 -0.57
CA CYS A 73 -6.67 -1.73 -1.98
C CYS A 73 -7.38 -0.41 -2.26
N SER A 74 -8.15 0.11 -1.33
CA SER A 74 -8.85 1.39 -1.42
C SER A 74 -9.63 1.55 -2.72
N THR A 75 -9.31 2.56 -3.53
CA THR A 75 -9.95 2.84 -4.84
C THR A 75 -9.33 2.08 -6.01
N GLY A 76 -8.42 1.13 -5.75
CA GLY A 76 -7.85 0.22 -6.75
C GLY A 76 -6.79 0.83 -7.67
N ASN A 77 -6.13 1.91 -7.28
CA ASN A 77 -5.11 2.57 -8.11
C ASN A 77 -3.94 1.65 -8.46
N PHE A 78 -3.53 0.78 -7.54
CA PHE A 78 -2.42 -0.14 -7.77
C PHE A 78 -2.74 -1.17 -8.86
N PHE A 79 -4.00 -1.59 -9.00
CA PHE A 79 -4.41 -2.51 -10.07
C PHE A 79 -4.25 -1.90 -11.46
N ILE A 80 -4.40 -0.58 -11.58
CA ILE A 80 -4.13 0.13 -12.85
C ILE A 80 -2.65 0.01 -13.21
N ALA A 81 -1.75 0.30 -12.25
CA ALA A 81 -0.31 0.18 -12.45
C ALA A 81 0.11 -1.26 -12.79
N LEU A 82 -0.43 -2.26 -12.08
CA LEU A 82 -0.18 -3.68 -12.38
C LEU A 82 -0.61 -4.05 -13.79
N ASN A 83 -1.82 -3.64 -14.21
CA ASN A 83 -2.34 -3.96 -15.55
C ASN A 83 -1.54 -3.33 -16.69
N GLN A 84 -0.90 -2.19 -16.43
CA GLN A 84 -0.01 -1.54 -17.41
C GLN A 84 1.33 -2.28 -17.56
N GLN A 85 1.83 -2.91 -16.49
CA GLN A 85 3.13 -3.56 -16.44
C GLN A 85 3.09 -5.07 -16.77
N ILE A 86 1.98 -5.72 -16.49
CA ILE A 86 1.84 -7.19 -16.60
C ILE A 86 1.01 -7.54 -17.83
N GLN A 87 1.64 -8.21 -18.80
CA GLN A 87 0.98 -8.65 -20.05
C GLN A 87 0.41 -10.07 -19.97
N GLN A 88 0.83 -10.84 -18.96
CA GLN A 88 0.34 -12.21 -18.77
C GLN A 88 -1.00 -12.24 -18.03
N ASP A 89 -1.70 -13.33 -18.15
CA ASP A 89 -2.97 -13.56 -17.47
C ASP A 89 -2.73 -13.78 -15.97
N ILE A 90 -3.28 -12.92 -15.13
CA ILE A 90 -3.15 -12.91 -13.67
C ILE A 90 -4.51 -12.79 -13.00
N GLU A 91 -4.60 -13.16 -11.74
CA GLU A 91 -5.75 -12.91 -10.88
C GLU A 91 -5.40 -11.85 -9.83
N LEU A 92 -6.22 -10.79 -9.74
CA LEU A 92 -6.06 -9.69 -8.79
C LEU A 92 -7.16 -9.76 -7.72
N VAL A 93 -6.78 -9.69 -6.45
CA VAL A 93 -7.70 -9.67 -5.32
C VAL A 93 -7.43 -8.47 -4.45
N GLY A 94 -8.35 -7.50 -4.48
CA GLY A 94 -8.32 -6.33 -3.61
C GLY A 94 -9.15 -6.57 -2.36
N ILE A 95 -8.56 -6.35 -1.20
CA ILE A 95 -9.24 -6.46 0.09
C ILE A 95 -9.19 -5.10 0.79
N ASP A 96 -10.35 -4.62 1.21
CA ASP A 96 -10.48 -3.40 2.01
C ASP A 96 -11.68 -3.52 2.93
N ASN A 97 -11.65 -2.92 4.10
CA ASN A 97 -12.78 -2.93 5.03
C ASN A 97 -13.76 -1.78 4.79
N SER A 98 -13.46 -0.89 3.84
CA SER A 98 -14.30 0.25 3.47
C SER A 98 -15.11 -0.02 2.21
N MET A 99 -16.39 -0.36 2.36
CA MET A 99 -17.30 -0.52 1.22
C MET A 99 -17.37 0.72 0.31
N PRO A 100 -17.35 1.98 0.81
CA PRO A 100 -17.29 3.16 -0.06
C PRO A 100 -16.05 3.20 -0.96
N MET A 101 -14.88 2.78 -0.46
CA MET A 101 -13.66 2.67 -1.25
C MET A 101 -13.80 1.61 -2.34
N LEU A 102 -14.29 0.43 -1.99
CA LEU A 102 -14.47 -0.68 -2.94
C LEU A 102 -15.48 -0.37 -4.04
N LYS A 103 -16.55 0.37 -3.75
CA LYS A 103 -17.47 0.86 -4.79
C LYS A 103 -16.74 1.71 -5.83
N LYS A 104 -15.84 2.60 -5.38
CA LYS A 104 -15.00 3.41 -6.28
C LYS A 104 -14.03 2.55 -7.09
N ALA A 105 -13.42 1.54 -6.46
CA ALA A 105 -12.55 0.60 -7.15
C ALA A 105 -13.32 -0.18 -8.23
N GLN A 106 -14.50 -0.70 -7.92
CA GLN A 106 -15.36 -1.43 -8.86
C GLN A 106 -15.83 -0.56 -10.05
N GLU A 107 -16.20 0.71 -9.79
CA GLU A 107 -16.53 1.67 -10.86
C GLU A 107 -15.32 1.93 -11.77
N LYS A 108 -14.16 2.19 -11.18
CA LYS A 108 -12.92 2.54 -11.88
C LYS A 108 -12.39 1.38 -12.72
N LEU A 109 -12.53 0.17 -12.22
CA LEU A 109 -11.96 -1.05 -12.79
C LEU A 109 -13.02 -2.00 -13.39
N LYS A 110 -14.20 -1.47 -13.74
CA LYS A 110 -15.32 -2.24 -14.29
C LYS A 110 -14.97 -3.07 -15.54
N ASP A 111 -13.98 -2.64 -16.31
CA ASP A 111 -13.51 -3.31 -17.52
C ASP A 111 -12.37 -4.32 -17.25
N PHE A 112 -11.95 -4.48 -15.98
CA PHE A 112 -10.90 -5.40 -15.56
C PHE A 112 -11.51 -6.76 -15.17
N ASN A 113 -11.56 -7.69 -16.12
CA ASN A 113 -12.17 -9.01 -15.95
C ASN A 113 -11.37 -9.94 -15.00
N ASN A 114 -10.14 -9.55 -14.63
CA ASN A 114 -9.23 -10.33 -13.80
C ASN A 114 -9.13 -9.82 -12.35
N ALA A 115 -9.91 -8.80 -11.99
CA ALA A 115 -9.92 -8.19 -10.66
C ALA A 115 -11.21 -8.51 -9.90
N ARG A 116 -11.07 -8.90 -8.64
CA ARG A 116 -12.19 -9.01 -7.68
C ARG A 116 -11.88 -8.22 -6.42
N PHE A 117 -12.95 -7.76 -5.75
CA PHE A 117 -12.87 -6.94 -4.54
C PHE A 117 -13.68 -7.58 -3.42
N GLU A 118 -13.07 -7.69 -2.24
CA GLU A 118 -13.67 -8.30 -1.05
C GLU A 118 -13.70 -7.29 0.10
N CYS A 119 -14.91 -7.04 0.64
CA CYS A 119 -15.09 -6.12 1.78
C CYS A 119 -14.97 -6.88 3.08
N MET A 120 -13.77 -6.88 3.65
CA MET A 120 -13.48 -7.57 4.91
C MET A 120 -12.21 -7.05 5.57
N ASP A 121 -12.04 -7.40 6.84
CA ASP A 121 -10.77 -7.18 7.54
C ASP A 121 -9.75 -8.22 7.07
N PHE A 122 -8.66 -7.79 6.45
CA PHE A 122 -7.61 -8.68 5.96
C PHE A 122 -6.88 -9.42 7.10
N LEU A 123 -7.03 -8.98 8.35
CA LEU A 123 -6.54 -9.73 9.51
C LEU A 123 -7.30 -11.05 9.71
N GLU A 124 -8.55 -11.13 9.27
CA GLU A 124 -9.42 -12.30 9.41
C GLU A 124 -9.38 -13.22 8.17
N VAL A 125 -8.79 -12.76 7.05
CA VAL A 125 -8.76 -13.52 5.79
C VAL A 125 -7.78 -14.67 5.86
N GLU A 126 -8.18 -15.85 5.39
CA GLU A 126 -7.27 -16.94 5.04
C GLU A 126 -6.80 -16.78 3.58
N PHE A 127 -5.54 -16.44 3.38
CA PHE A 127 -4.99 -16.25 2.05
C PHE A 127 -4.68 -17.57 1.38
N LYS A 128 -4.98 -17.66 0.08
CA LYS A 128 -4.46 -18.73 -0.78
C LYS A 128 -2.98 -18.43 -1.10
N GLU A 129 -2.27 -19.48 -1.59
CA GLU A 129 -0.93 -19.28 -2.11
C GLU A 129 -0.94 -18.24 -3.23
N ALA A 130 -0.07 -17.23 -3.13
CA ALA A 130 -0.02 -16.12 -4.06
C ALA A 130 1.41 -15.79 -4.48
N SER A 131 1.55 -15.27 -5.70
CA SER A 131 2.84 -14.83 -6.25
C SER A 131 3.30 -13.50 -5.67
N ALA A 132 2.36 -12.64 -5.26
CA ALA A 132 2.69 -11.36 -4.67
C ALA A 132 1.61 -10.86 -3.71
N PHE A 133 2.04 -10.02 -2.76
CA PHE A 133 1.19 -9.21 -1.91
C PHE A 133 1.67 -7.75 -1.95
N SER A 134 0.73 -6.81 -1.80
CA SER A 134 1.00 -5.40 -1.56
C SER A 134 0.29 -4.88 -0.32
N LEU A 135 1.01 -4.06 0.44
CA LEU A 135 0.57 -3.27 1.59
C LEU A 135 1.04 -1.82 1.36
N LEU A 136 0.33 -1.08 0.50
CA LEU A 136 0.75 0.27 0.10
C LEU A 136 0.07 1.31 0.99
N PHE A 137 0.83 1.83 1.96
CA PHE A 137 0.38 2.79 2.99
C PHE A 137 -0.69 2.22 3.93
N VAL A 138 -0.60 0.94 4.24
CA VAL A 138 -1.59 0.18 5.03
C VAL A 138 -1.06 -0.25 6.39
N LEU A 139 0.16 -0.80 6.45
CA LEU A 139 0.71 -1.38 7.67
C LEU A 139 0.79 -0.37 8.81
N GLN A 140 0.99 0.91 8.50
CA GLN A 140 0.99 2.02 9.46
C GLN A 140 -0.38 2.22 10.17
N PHE A 141 -1.48 1.70 9.63
CA PHE A 141 -2.82 1.70 10.23
C PHE A 141 -3.13 0.42 11.01
N VAL A 142 -2.33 -0.62 10.82
CA VAL A 142 -2.42 -1.87 11.59
C VAL A 142 -1.82 -1.64 12.97
N ARG A 143 -2.50 -2.11 14.02
CA ARG A 143 -1.98 -2.02 15.39
C ARG A 143 -0.60 -2.70 15.49
N PRO A 144 0.39 -2.10 16.15
CA PRO A 144 1.75 -2.66 16.25
C PRO A 144 1.79 -4.14 16.64
N MET A 145 0.97 -4.55 17.60
CA MET A 145 0.87 -5.94 18.08
C MET A 145 0.36 -6.93 17.01
N GLN A 146 -0.35 -6.45 15.98
CA GLN A 146 -0.95 -7.28 14.94
C GLN A 146 -0.09 -7.35 13.67
N ARG A 147 0.90 -6.46 13.53
CA ARG A 147 1.72 -6.36 12.30
C ARG A 147 2.51 -7.64 12.04
N GLU A 148 3.19 -8.16 13.05
CA GLU A 148 3.97 -9.40 12.93
C GLU A 148 3.07 -10.58 12.56
N VAL A 149 1.89 -10.69 13.18
CA VAL A 149 0.91 -11.75 12.88
C VAL A 149 0.44 -11.68 11.44
N LEU A 150 0.09 -10.48 10.95
CA LEU A 150 -0.29 -10.26 9.55
C LEU A 150 0.84 -10.63 8.59
N LEU A 151 2.03 -10.10 8.83
CA LEU A 151 3.18 -10.33 7.96
C LEU A 151 3.60 -11.81 7.94
N LYS A 152 3.49 -12.52 9.07
CA LYS A 152 3.73 -13.97 9.15
C LYS A 152 2.72 -14.75 8.31
N LYS A 153 1.45 -14.35 8.37
CA LYS A 153 0.37 -14.93 7.57
C LYS A 153 0.63 -14.71 6.06
N ILE A 154 1.02 -13.49 5.67
CA ILE A 154 1.40 -13.18 4.29
C ILE A 154 2.61 -14.03 3.85
N TYR A 155 3.68 -14.06 4.68
CA TYR A 155 4.87 -14.85 4.37
C TYR A 155 4.55 -16.32 4.14
N ASN A 156 3.70 -16.92 4.96
CA ASN A 156 3.28 -18.31 4.82
C ASN A 156 2.49 -18.56 3.53
N SER A 157 1.69 -17.58 3.12
CA SER A 157 0.84 -17.66 1.92
C SER A 157 1.55 -17.22 0.63
N LEU A 158 2.74 -16.63 0.72
CA LEU A 158 3.55 -16.37 -0.47
C LEU A 158 4.10 -17.68 -1.05
N ALA A 159 4.02 -17.81 -2.36
CA ALA A 159 4.75 -18.84 -3.10
C ALA A 159 6.27 -18.68 -2.91
N LEU A 160 7.02 -19.74 -3.18
CA LEU A 160 8.48 -19.66 -3.23
C LEU A 160 8.88 -18.64 -4.31
N ASN A 161 9.86 -17.80 -4.02
CA ASN A 161 10.26 -16.64 -4.82
C ASN A 161 9.17 -15.56 -4.97
N GLY A 162 8.05 -15.63 -4.25
CA GLY A 162 7.05 -14.59 -4.22
C GLY A 162 7.56 -13.30 -3.58
N VAL A 163 6.91 -12.18 -3.86
CA VAL A 163 7.29 -10.85 -3.37
C VAL A 163 6.20 -10.20 -2.54
N LEU A 164 6.62 -9.45 -1.53
CA LEU A 164 5.78 -8.54 -0.77
C LEU A 164 6.27 -7.11 -1.01
N LEU A 165 5.34 -6.22 -1.37
CA LEU A 165 5.56 -4.78 -1.40
C LEU A 165 5.01 -4.13 -0.14
N VAL A 166 5.80 -3.24 0.49
CA VAL A 166 5.35 -2.45 1.65
C VAL A 166 5.69 -0.99 1.40
N GLY A 167 4.67 -0.18 1.15
CA GLY A 167 4.78 1.27 1.06
C GLY A 167 4.38 1.90 2.40
N GLU A 168 5.26 2.73 3.01
CA GLU A 168 5.00 3.27 4.34
C GLU A 168 5.48 4.71 4.47
N LYS A 169 4.77 5.47 5.30
CA LYS A 169 5.34 6.64 5.93
C LYS A 169 6.25 6.17 7.06
N ILE A 170 7.47 6.72 7.12
CA ILE A 170 8.47 6.36 8.13
C ILE A 170 8.86 7.56 8.98
N MET A 171 9.42 7.30 10.14
CA MET A 171 10.04 8.29 11.03
C MET A 171 11.54 8.10 11.09
N SER A 172 12.27 9.11 11.54
CA SER A 172 13.69 9.00 11.87
C SER A 172 13.87 8.63 13.34
N GLU A 173 14.89 7.81 13.65
CA GLU A 173 15.32 7.54 15.03
C GLU A 173 16.01 8.77 15.66
N ASP A 174 16.58 9.66 14.84
CA ASP A 174 17.16 10.92 15.29
C ASP A 174 16.07 12.01 15.35
N ARG A 175 15.87 12.57 16.54
CA ARG A 175 14.79 13.56 16.78
C ARG A 175 14.96 14.86 15.98
N ILE A 176 16.18 15.28 15.70
CA ILE A 176 16.45 16.50 14.95
C ILE A 176 16.12 16.27 13.48
N LEU A 177 16.62 15.16 12.92
CA LEU A 177 16.31 14.78 11.53
C LEU A 177 14.82 14.52 11.35
N ASP A 178 14.16 13.87 12.29
CA ASP A 178 12.71 13.61 12.21
C ASP A 178 11.92 14.93 12.12
N LYS A 179 12.24 15.90 12.98
CA LYS A 179 11.64 17.24 12.93
C LYS A 179 11.86 17.91 11.57
N GLN A 180 13.09 17.87 11.04
CA GLN A 180 13.42 18.46 9.73
C GLN A 180 12.68 17.74 8.58
N MET A 181 12.56 16.41 8.64
CA MET A 181 11.77 15.62 7.69
C MET A 181 10.29 15.99 7.71
N ILE A 182 9.72 16.18 8.91
CA ILE A 182 8.33 16.62 9.07
C ILE A 182 8.12 18.03 8.51
N GLU A 183 9.03 18.96 8.78
CA GLU A 183 8.98 20.34 8.28
C GLU A 183 9.04 20.37 6.74
N LEU A 184 9.97 19.61 6.14
CA LEU A 184 10.08 19.49 4.70
C LEU A 184 8.82 18.86 4.07
N TYR A 185 8.25 17.86 4.72
CA TYR A 185 6.98 17.26 4.29
C TYR A 185 5.82 18.25 4.35
N TYR A 186 5.78 19.14 5.34
CA TYR A 186 4.75 20.19 5.41
C TYR A 186 4.90 21.20 4.29
N LEU A 187 6.13 21.60 3.95
CA LEU A 187 6.42 22.46 2.78
C LEU A 187 5.95 21.79 1.49
N TYR A 188 6.22 20.48 1.33
CA TYR A 188 5.71 19.72 0.18
C TYR A 188 4.17 19.83 0.10
N LYS A 189 3.44 19.57 1.19
CA LYS A 189 1.97 19.65 1.20
C LYS A 189 1.45 21.03 0.88
N GLN A 190 2.11 22.09 1.37
CA GLN A 190 1.77 23.48 1.03
C GLN A 190 1.94 23.73 -0.48
N ASN A 191 3.01 23.24 -1.08
CA ASN A 191 3.24 23.33 -2.52
C ASN A 191 2.18 22.57 -3.32
N GLN A 192 1.57 21.53 -2.73
CA GLN A 192 0.41 20.81 -3.28
C GLN A 192 -0.92 21.53 -2.99
N GLY A 193 -0.88 22.75 -2.42
CA GLY A 193 -2.04 23.60 -2.22
C GLY A 193 -2.84 23.33 -0.94
N TYR A 194 -2.28 22.64 0.06
CA TYR A 194 -2.85 22.59 1.42
C TYR A 194 -2.45 23.82 2.22
N SER A 195 -3.39 24.40 2.95
CA SER A 195 -3.12 25.44 3.93
C SER A 195 -2.49 24.85 5.20
N HIS A 196 -1.87 25.71 6.02
CA HIS A 196 -1.34 25.31 7.33
C HIS A 196 -2.41 24.66 8.22
N ASN A 197 -3.63 25.21 8.22
CA ASN A 197 -4.74 24.69 9.04
C ASN A 197 -5.17 23.29 8.56
N GLU A 198 -5.30 23.07 7.24
CA GLU A 198 -5.63 21.75 6.69
C GLU A 198 -4.57 20.69 7.05
N ILE A 199 -3.28 21.07 7.01
CA ILE A 199 -2.18 20.20 7.43
C ILE A 199 -2.29 19.84 8.90
N ALA A 200 -2.58 20.84 9.77
CA ALA A 200 -2.75 20.62 11.21
C ALA A 200 -3.95 19.73 11.51
N PHE A 201 -5.11 20.01 10.94
CA PHE A 201 -6.33 19.22 11.14
C PHE A 201 -6.19 17.78 10.65
N LYS A 202 -5.52 17.59 9.50
CA LYS A 202 -5.23 16.23 8.99
C LYS A 202 -4.29 15.47 9.92
N ARG A 203 -3.27 16.14 10.48
CA ARG A 203 -2.36 15.53 11.46
C ARG A 203 -3.11 15.10 12.71
N GLU A 204 -3.94 15.99 13.28
CA GLU A 204 -4.75 15.71 14.47
C GLU A 204 -5.73 14.54 14.23
N ALA A 205 -6.40 14.52 13.07
CA ALA A 205 -7.32 13.46 12.71
C ALA A 205 -6.63 12.08 12.59
N LEU A 206 -5.35 12.05 12.20
CA LEU A 206 -4.55 10.84 12.07
C LEU A 206 -3.77 10.47 13.34
N GLU A 207 -3.81 11.30 14.38
CA GLU A 207 -3.15 11.00 15.65
C GLU A 207 -3.71 9.72 16.27
N ASN A 208 -2.82 8.81 16.70
CA ASN A 208 -3.17 7.47 17.20
C ASN A 208 -3.95 6.56 16.22
N VAL A 209 -4.11 6.99 14.96
CA VAL A 209 -4.66 6.20 13.85
C VAL A 209 -3.53 5.67 12.98
N LEU A 210 -2.63 6.57 12.56
CA LEU A 210 -1.44 6.26 11.79
C LEU A 210 -0.24 6.20 12.75
N VAL A 211 0.40 5.03 12.86
CA VAL A 211 1.56 4.79 13.72
C VAL A 211 2.75 4.39 12.83
N PRO A 212 3.61 5.34 12.43
CA PRO A 212 4.76 5.03 11.60
C PRO A 212 5.85 4.33 12.39
N TYR A 213 6.57 3.42 11.75
CA TYR A 213 7.84 2.87 12.21
C TYR A 213 9.01 3.58 11.50
N SER A 214 10.22 3.46 12.03
CA SER A 214 11.42 3.82 11.28
C SER A 214 11.65 2.84 10.13
N LEU A 215 12.48 3.21 9.17
CA LEU A 215 12.87 2.30 8.07
C LEU A 215 13.49 1.00 8.64
N LYS A 216 14.35 1.14 9.66
CA LYS A 216 15.03 0.03 10.30
C LYS A 216 14.07 -0.91 11.03
N GLU A 217 13.07 -0.35 11.75
CA GLU A 217 12.02 -1.16 12.40
C GLU A 217 11.17 -1.92 11.38
N ASN A 218 10.80 -1.29 10.26
CA ASN A 218 10.06 -1.98 9.20
C ASN A 218 10.86 -3.12 8.57
N ILE A 219 12.16 -2.91 8.28
CA ILE A 219 13.03 -3.96 7.76
C ILE A 219 13.16 -5.10 8.78
N ALA A 220 13.49 -4.78 10.04
CA ALA A 220 13.62 -5.78 11.10
C ALA A 220 12.33 -6.58 11.31
N LEU A 221 11.17 -5.95 11.22
CA LEU A 221 9.87 -6.61 11.30
C LEU A 221 9.65 -7.59 10.16
N LEU A 222 10.02 -7.23 8.93
CA LEU A 222 9.94 -8.12 7.77
C LEU A 222 10.93 -9.30 7.89
N GLU A 223 12.15 -9.04 8.34
CA GLU A 223 13.16 -10.09 8.59
C GLU A 223 12.72 -11.05 9.69
N SER A 224 12.08 -10.55 10.77
CA SER A 224 11.64 -11.39 11.91
C SER A 224 10.60 -12.44 11.49
N VAL A 225 9.79 -12.18 10.45
CA VAL A 225 8.78 -13.12 9.97
C VAL A 225 9.31 -14.08 8.91
N GLY A 226 10.56 -13.90 8.42
CA GLY A 226 11.25 -14.86 7.56
C GLY A 226 11.77 -14.32 6.23
N PHE A 227 11.51 -13.06 5.87
CA PHE A 227 12.11 -12.48 4.67
C PHE A 227 13.61 -12.29 4.85
N LYS A 228 14.42 -12.81 3.94
CA LYS A 228 15.90 -12.70 3.99
C LYS A 228 16.44 -11.53 3.18
N HIS A 229 15.67 -11.07 2.21
CA HIS A 229 16.04 -10.00 1.30
C HIS A 229 14.96 -8.93 1.35
N VAL A 230 15.28 -7.82 1.97
CA VAL A 230 14.39 -6.66 2.10
C VAL A 230 15.15 -5.43 1.62
N GLU A 231 14.67 -4.80 0.56
CA GLU A 231 15.32 -3.64 -0.05
C GLU A 231 14.38 -2.44 -0.07
N ALA A 232 14.90 -1.27 0.29
CA ALA A 232 14.23 -0.01 0.10
C ALA A 232 14.49 0.49 -1.33
N VAL A 233 13.56 0.20 -2.24
CA VAL A 233 13.68 0.52 -3.66
C VAL A 233 13.30 1.97 -3.98
N PHE A 234 12.61 2.63 -3.05
CA PHE A 234 12.31 4.05 -3.10
C PHE A 234 12.37 4.63 -1.68
N LYS A 235 12.92 5.84 -1.56
CA LYS A 235 12.83 6.66 -0.35
C LYS A 235 12.80 8.14 -0.71
N TRP A 236 11.78 8.83 -0.26
CA TRP A 236 11.71 10.28 -0.26
C TRP A 236 11.40 10.76 1.16
N VAL A 237 12.38 11.38 1.79
CA VAL A 237 12.29 11.93 3.16
C VAL A 237 11.67 10.91 4.12
N ASN A 238 10.38 11.02 4.40
CA ASN A 238 9.61 10.17 5.33
C ASN A 238 8.61 9.24 4.63
N PHE A 239 8.84 8.89 3.36
CA PHE A 239 8.09 7.87 2.61
C PHE A 239 9.06 6.87 2.00
N THR A 240 8.67 5.60 2.01
CA THR A 240 9.50 4.51 1.47
C THR A 240 8.63 3.46 0.78
N LEU A 241 9.21 2.77 -0.20
CA LEU A 241 8.71 1.52 -0.76
C LEU A 241 9.75 0.44 -0.52
N LEU A 242 9.35 -0.63 0.16
CA LEU A 242 10.14 -1.82 0.42
C LEU A 242 9.69 -2.95 -0.50
N VAL A 243 10.65 -3.72 -0.98
CA VAL A 243 10.43 -5.01 -1.66
C VAL A 243 11.06 -6.10 -0.80
N ALA A 244 10.27 -7.10 -0.43
CA ALA A 244 10.72 -8.26 0.32
C ALA A 244 10.45 -9.55 -0.45
N ARG A 245 11.45 -10.45 -0.56
CA ARG A 245 11.32 -11.73 -1.28
C ARG A 245 11.33 -12.90 -0.34
N LYS A 246 10.45 -13.89 -0.60
CA LYS A 246 10.48 -15.20 0.03
C LYS A 246 11.41 -16.11 -0.77
N THR A 247 12.47 -16.61 -0.14
CA THR A 247 13.49 -17.51 -0.75
C THR A 247 13.60 -18.79 0.04
#